data_a739cc3884acb2a543d909f561964c48
#
_entry.id   a739cc3884acb2a543d909f561964c48
#
_cell.length_a   1.000
_cell.length_b   1.000
_cell.length_c   1.000
_cell.angle_alpha   90.00
_cell.angle_beta   90.00
_cell.angle_gamma   90.00
#
_symmetry.space_group_name_H-M   'P 1'
#
loop_
_entity.id
_entity.type
_entity.pdbx_description
1 polymer ?
#
loop_
_entity_poly.entity_id
_entity_poly.type
_entity_poly.pdbx_seq_one_letter_code
_entity_poly.pdbx_strand_id
1 'polypeptide(L)'
;MDKFHVGVVSAAEFERAADYITELSNYCDYEDWLDSRYGRFMGLSMAGAEASLETVALDAFLDWCGGRRMLPSEAALDDYASKSSPGSDRGPRLAAG
;
A
#
# COMPACT_ATOMS: atom_id res chain seq x y z
N MET A 1 6.93 9.29 17.25
CA MET A 1 7.52 9.12 15.92
C MET A 1 6.49 8.57 14.95
N ASP A 2 6.38 9.17 13.80
CA ASP A 2 5.37 8.77 12.84
C ASP A 2 5.75 7.49 12.11
N LYS A 3 4.77 6.66 11.90
CA LYS A 3 4.92 5.46 11.09
C LYS A 3 4.18 5.62 9.78
N PHE A 4 4.84 5.21 8.71
CA PHE A 4 4.26 5.30 7.37
C PHE A 4 4.31 3.92 6.72
N HIS A 5 3.26 3.60 5.98
CA HIS A 5 3.18 2.35 5.24
C HIS A 5 2.97 2.68 3.78
N VAL A 6 3.82 2.13 2.92
CA VAL A 6 3.70 2.33 1.48
C VAL A 6 3.14 1.04 0.91
N GLY A 7 1.95 1.11 0.33
CA GLY A 7 1.27 -0.06 -0.19
C GLY A 7 1.61 -0.31 -1.65
N VAL A 8 1.81 -1.58 -1.99
CA VAL A 8 2.03 -2.00 -3.37
C VAL A 8 1.20 -3.24 -3.64
N VAL A 9 0.93 -3.50 -4.91
CA VAL A 9 0.32 -4.76 -5.35
C VAL A 9 1.40 -5.57 -6.04
N SER A 10 1.16 -6.87 -6.21
CA SER A 10 2.11 -7.74 -6.90
C SER A 10 2.10 -7.47 -8.40
N ALA A 11 3.16 -7.94 -9.07
CA ALA A 11 3.23 -7.81 -10.53
C ALA A 11 2.05 -8.50 -11.21
N ALA A 12 1.62 -9.63 -10.66
CA ALA A 12 0.50 -10.38 -11.24
C ALA A 12 -0.81 -9.61 -11.17
N GLU A 13 -0.94 -8.71 -10.20
CA GLU A 13 -2.17 -7.95 -10.01
C GLU A 13 -2.12 -6.54 -10.59
N PHE A 14 -0.95 -6.12 -11.06
CA PHE A 14 -0.75 -4.73 -11.47
C PHE A 14 -1.72 -4.29 -12.56
N GLU A 15 -1.91 -5.12 -13.59
CA GLU A 15 -2.79 -4.75 -14.69
C GLU A 15 -4.23 -4.61 -14.25
N ARG A 16 -4.68 -5.53 -13.40
CA ARG A 16 -6.03 -5.42 -12.84
C ARG A 16 -6.14 -4.19 -11.96
N ALA A 17 -5.11 -3.92 -11.17
CA ALA A 17 -5.10 -2.77 -10.29
C ALA A 17 -5.21 -1.47 -11.07
N ALA A 18 -4.59 -1.40 -12.24
CA ALA A 18 -4.63 -0.19 -13.07
C ALA A 18 -6.04 0.12 -13.56
N ASP A 19 -6.92 -0.87 -13.62
CA ASP A 19 -8.31 -0.65 -14.00
C ASP A 19 -9.07 0.12 -12.92
N TYR A 20 -8.60 0.06 -11.68
CA TYR A 20 -9.25 0.71 -10.54
C TYR A 20 -8.48 1.89 -10.02
N ILE A 21 -7.15 1.80 -10.02
CA ILE A 21 -6.28 2.86 -9.54
C ILE A 21 -5.72 3.56 -10.78
N THR A 22 -6.37 4.63 -11.19
CA THR A 22 -6.03 5.29 -12.46
C THR A 22 -4.61 5.84 -12.46
N GLU A 23 -4.07 6.16 -11.30
CA GLU A 23 -2.71 6.66 -11.19
C GLU A 23 -1.67 5.69 -11.75
N LEU A 24 -1.98 4.38 -11.73
CA LEU A 24 -1.04 3.38 -12.21
C LEU A 24 -0.82 3.48 -13.71
N SER A 25 -1.78 4.03 -14.44
CA SER A 25 -1.63 4.18 -15.89
C SER A 25 -0.63 5.27 -16.26
N ASN A 26 -0.14 6.05 -15.31
CA ASN A 26 0.89 7.04 -15.54
C ASN A 26 2.29 6.42 -15.67
N TYR A 27 2.41 5.14 -15.43
CA TYR A 27 3.69 4.45 -15.45
C TYR A 27 3.76 3.50 -16.64
N CYS A 28 4.97 3.27 -17.14
CA CYS A 28 5.17 2.43 -18.33
C CYS A 28 4.85 0.97 -18.05
N ASP A 29 5.25 0.48 -16.87
CA ASP A 29 5.05 -0.91 -16.49
C ASP A 29 5.10 -1.03 -14.97
N TYR A 30 4.99 -2.26 -14.50
CA TYR A 30 5.00 -2.54 -13.08
C TYR A 30 6.29 -2.09 -12.40
N GLU A 31 7.42 -2.34 -13.05
CA GLU A 31 8.71 -1.98 -12.44
C GLU A 31 8.86 -0.49 -12.30
N ASP A 32 8.39 0.27 -13.30
CA ASP A 32 8.42 1.72 -13.24
C ASP A 32 7.57 2.22 -12.06
N TRP A 33 6.40 1.66 -11.92
CA TRP A 33 5.53 2.03 -10.80
C TRP A 33 6.14 1.63 -9.46
N LEU A 34 6.68 0.42 -9.38
CA LEU A 34 7.28 -0.08 -8.14
C LEU A 34 8.47 0.79 -7.73
N ASP A 35 9.28 1.23 -8.71
CA ASP A 35 10.38 2.14 -8.41
C ASP A 35 9.88 3.44 -7.78
N SER A 36 8.77 3.96 -8.27
CA SER A 36 8.17 5.16 -7.70
C SER A 36 7.74 4.93 -6.26
N ARG A 37 7.11 3.78 -6.00
CA ARG A 37 6.68 3.45 -4.63
C ARG A 37 7.89 3.26 -3.72
N TYR A 38 8.92 2.60 -4.22
CA TYR A 38 10.14 2.41 -3.45
C TYR A 38 10.82 3.74 -3.17
N GLY A 39 10.79 4.66 -4.13
CA GLY A 39 11.34 6.00 -3.94
C GLY A 39 10.62 6.73 -2.82
N ARG A 40 9.30 6.59 -2.72
CA ARG A 40 8.54 7.18 -1.63
C ARG A 40 8.95 6.58 -0.29
N PHE A 41 9.08 5.25 -0.25
CA PHE A 41 9.52 4.56 0.97
C PHE A 41 10.90 5.04 1.39
N MET A 42 11.85 5.11 0.45
CA MET A 42 13.20 5.54 0.75
C MET A 42 13.23 7.01 1.22
N GLY A 43 12.43 7.86 0.57
CA GLY A 43 12.37 9.26 0.97
C GLY A 43 11.89 9.43 2.39
N LEU A 44 10.88 8.66 2.79
CA LEU A 44 10.39 8.71 4.17
C LEU A 44 11.46 8.24 5.15
N SER A 45 12.12 7.13 4.81
CA SER A 45 13.17 6.59 5.67
C SER A 45 14.32 7.56 5.83
N MET A 46 14.74 8.20 4.74
CA MET A 46 15.85 9.14 4.78
C MET A 46 15.50 10.42 5.54
N ALA A 47 14.22 10.73 5.59
CA ALA A 47 13.74 11.88 6.37
C ALA A 47 13.63 11.59 7.86
N GLY A 48 13.96 10.36 8.27
CA GLY A 48 13.92 9.98 9.67
C GLY A 48 12.62 9.35 10.12
N ALA A 49 11.68 9.15 9.21
CA ALA A 49 10.41 8.51 9.54
C ALA A 49 10.58 7.00 9.57
N GLU A 50 9.75 6.35 10.35
CA GLU A 50 9.68 4.90 10.34
C GLU A 50 8.75 4.49 9.21
N ALA A 51 9.27 3.81 8.20
CA ALA A 51 8.50 3.47 7.01
C ALA A 51 8.62 1.98 6.71
N SER A 52 7.59 1.42 6.11
CA SER A 52 7.62 0.04 5.63
C SER A 52 6.92 -0.05 4.27
N LEU A 53 7.38 -1.00 3.45
CA LEU A 53 6.82 -1.25 2.14
C LEU A 53 6.07 -2.58 2.22
N GLU A 54 4.79 -2.58 1.89
CA GLU A 54 3.95 -3.75 2.11
C GLU A 54 3.16 -4.11 0.89
N THR A 55 3.14 -5.40 0.57
CA THR A 55 2.33 -5.90 -0.53
C THR A 55 0.94 -6.20 -0.02
N VAL A 56 -0.06 -5.66 -0.71
CA VAL A 56 -1.46 -5.89 -0.33
C VAL A 56 -2.16 -6.69 -1.41
N ALA A 57 -3.17 -7.47 -0.99
CA ALA A 57 -3.99 -8.23 -1.93
C ALA A 57 -5.00 -7.28 -2.56
N LEU A 58 -5.03 -7.25 -3.90
CA LEU A 58 -5.89 -6.31 -4.60
C LEU A 58 -7.37 -6.47 -4.25
N ASP A 59 -7.86 -7.71 -4.23
CA ASP A 59 -9.29 -7.94 -3.97
C ASP A 59 -9.67 -7.46 -2.57
N ALA A 60 -8.84 -7.72 -1.58
CA ALA A 60 -9.12 -7.28 -0.22
C ALA A 60 -9.09 -5.76 -0.14
N PHE A 61 -8.15 -5.14 -0.86
CA PHE A 61 -8.08 -3.69 -0.90
C PHE A 61 -9.33 -3.08 -1.54
N LEU A 62 -9.77 -3.66 -2.65
CA LEU A 62 -10.97 -3.15 -3.32
C LEU A 62 -12.21 -3.29 -2.45
N ASP A 63 -12.34 -4.41 -1.75
CA ASP A 63 -13.46 -4.61 -0.82
C ASP A 63 -13.43 -3.56 0.29
N TRP A 64 -12.24 -3.29 0.82
CA TRP A 64 -12.07 -2.30 1.87
C TRP A 64 -12.48 -0.91 1.38
N CYS A 65 -12.05 -0.56 0.17
CA CYS A 65 -12.44 0.74 -0.41
C CYS A 65 -13.95 0.82 -0.61
N GLY A 66 -14.55 -0.25 -1.11
CA GLY A 66 -15.99 -0.30 -1.32
C GLY A 66 -16.77 -0.12 -0.03
N GLY A 67 -16.31 -0.76 1.04
CA GLY A 67 -16.96 -0.65 2.33
C GLY A 67 -16.88 0.75 2.91
N ARG A 68 -15.87 1.51 2.51
CA ARG A 68 -15.68 2.89 2.98
C ARG A 68 -16.13 3.93 1.98
N ARG A 69 -16.63 3.48 0.84
CA ARG A 69 -17.10 4.36 -0.23
C ARG A 69 -16.01 5.32 -0.69
N MET A 70 -14.78 4.81 -0.76
CA MET A 70 -13.67 5.63 -1.26
C MET A 70 -13.18 5.05 -2.58
N LEU A 71 -12.69 5.95 -3.44
CA LEU A 71 -12.12 5.53 -4.70
C LEU A 71 -10.74 4.95 -4.49
N PRO A 72 -10.43 3.83 -5.16
CA PRO A 72 -9.08 3.28 -5.10
C PRO A 72 -8.05 4.29 -5.62
N SER A 73 -6.94 4.41 -4.91
CA SER A 73 -5.87 5.34 -5.27
C SER A 73 -4.59 4.89 -4.58
N GLU A 74 -3.48 5.52 -4.93
CA GLU A 74 -2.23 5.23 -4.24
C GLU A 74 -2.30 5.65 -2.78
N ALA A 75 -2.94 6.75 -2.49
CA ALA A 75 -3.13 7.18 -1.10
C ALA A 75 -3.97 6.18 -0.33
N ALA A 76 -4.99 5.63 -0.96
CA ALA A 76 -5.83 4.61 -0.34
C ALA A 76 -5.05 3.32 -0.11
N LEU A 77 -4.13 2.97 -1.03
CA LEU A 77 -3.27 1.81 -0.84
C LEU A 77 -2.43 1.96 0.43
N ASP A 78 -1.86 3.13 0.61
CA ASP A 78 -1.03 3.39 1.78
C ASP A 78 -1.86 3.32 3.06
N ASP A 79 -3.06 3.87 3.01
CA ASP A 79 -3.97 3.83 4.16
C ASP A 79 -4.37 2.40 4.50
N TYR A 80 -4.70 1.61 3.48
CA TYR A 80 -5.05 0.22 3.70
C TYR A 80 -3.85 -0.57 4.25
N ALA A 81 -2.67 -0.34 3.71
CA ALA A 81 -1.46 -1.01 4.19
C ALA A 81 -1.23 -0.70 5.66
N SER A 82 -1.47 0.55 6.04
CA SER A 82 -1.34 0.97 7.43
C SER A 82 -2.29 0.20 8.35
N LYS A 83 -3.50 -0.04 7.88
CA LYS A 83 -4.51 -0.69 8.71
C LYS A 83 -4.40 -2.19 8.73
N SER A 84 -3.86 -2.78 7.66
CA SER A 84 -3.77 -4.23 7.54
C SER A 84 -2.40 -4.78 7.93
N SER A 85 -1.44 -3.91 8.18
CA SER A 85 -0.08 -4.33 8.49
C SER A 85 -0.05 -5.13 9.80
N PRO A 86 0.58 -6.30 9.80
CA PRO A 86 0.69 -7.08 11.03
C PRO A 86 1.39 -6.32 12.15
N GLY A 87 2.32 -5.44 11.79
CA GLY A 87 3.05 -4.68 12.78
C GLY A 87 2.23 -3.62 13.46
N SER A 88 1.13 -3.20 12.85
CA SER A 88 0.32 -2.13 13.42
C SER A 88 -0.71 -2.66 14.40
N ASP A 89 -0.92 -3.95 14.39
CA ASP A 89 -1.87 -4.52 15.28
C ASP A 89 -1.35 -4.85 16.57
N ARG A 90 -0.63 -4.88 16.76
CA ARG A 90 -0.31 -5.63 17.71
C ARG A 90 -0.50 -5.67 18.75
N GLY A 91 -0.83 -5.58 18.58
CA GLY A 91 -0.94 -5.72 19.62
C GLY A 91 -1.00 -6.91 20.09
N PRO A 92 -1.03 -7.23 20.54
CA PRO A 92 -0.88 -8.34 20.85
C PRO A 92 -1.65 -9.38 20.80
N ARG A 93 -2.00 -9.34 20.24
CA ARG A 93 -2.67 -10.26 20.08
C ARG A 93 -2.19 -11.35 20.19
N LEU A 94 -1.44 -10.98 20.13
CA LEU A 94 -1.15 -11.70 20.19
C LEU A 94 -1.15 -12.46 20.55
N ALA A 95 -1.24 -12.28 20.47
CA ALA A 95 -1.36 -12.82 20.74
C ALA A 95 -1.64 -13.50 20.90
N ALA A 96 -1.85 -13.58 20.62
CA ALA A 96 -2.24 -14.13 20.72
C ALA A 96 -2.15 -14.69 20.89
N GLY A 97 -1.93 -14.43 20.67
CA GLY A 97 -1.94 -14.79 20.82
C GLY A 97 -1.93 -14.88 21.06
#